data_fe11c97c52046b98037b2aa8df56cb3e
#
_entry.id   fe11c97c52046b98037b2aa8df56cb3e
#
_cell.length_a   1.000
_cell.length_b   1.000
_cell.length_c   1.000
_cell.angle_alpha   90.00
_cell.angle_beta   90.00
_cell.angle_gamma   90.00
#
_symmetry.space_group_name_H-M   'P 1'
#
loop_
_entity.id
_entity.type
_entity.pdbx_description
1 polymer ?
#
loop_
_entity_poly.entity_id
_entity_poly.type
_entity_poly.pdbx_seq_one_letter_code
_entity_poly.pdbx_strand_id
1 'polypeptide(L)'
;MTKKFGIIGNPIKHSLSPILHNYWFKKYNIDAEYSIIDIKDSQLAEIIDKIKDKSLCGINITLPYKQKIVPYVDVLVNDAEKTSSVNTVYLDDQNTIIGENTDVFGLQAAYLKEVDNAQNKKALVIGAGGVSPSVILSLQKSGLTNISITNRTPEKCIFLKKKFKKLNIIEWKMLKTEIKNFDIILNATSLGLKNGEDFDFDFETNKSNLIYIDT
;
A
#
# COMPACT_ATOMS: atom_id res chain seq x y z
N MET A 1 -25.56 -16.53 -11.11
CA MET A 1 -24.28 -17.19 -10.66
C MET A 1 -23.58 -16.24 -9.72
N THR A 2 -23.30 -16.66 -8.50
CA THR A 2 -22.65 -15.83 -7.47
C THR A 2 -21.28 -15.35 -7.94
N LYS A 3 -21.04 -14.04 -7.91
CA LYS A 3 -19.77 -13.43 -8.31
C LYS A 3 -18.69 -13.75 -7.27
N LYS A 4 -17.51 -14.15 -7.72
CA LYS A 4 -16.40 -14.50 -6.83
C LYS A 4 -15.31 -13.43 -6.87
N PHE A 5 -14.88 -12.99 -5.68
CA PHE A 5 -13.77 -12.07 -5.46
C PHE A 5 -12.83 -12.61 -4.40
N GLY A 6 -11.66 -12.04 -4.29
CA GLY A 6 -10.74 -12.46 -3.25
C GLY A 6 -9.58 -11.53 -3.01
N ILE A 7 -8.75 -11.89 -2.03
CA ILE A 7 -7.48 -11.23 -1.75
C ILE A 7 -6.35 -12.24 -1.83
N ILE A 8 -5.26 -11.85 -2.49
CA ILE A 8 -4.00 -12.60 -2.54
C ILE A 8 -2.91 -11.90 -1.74
N GLY A 9 -2.06 -12.68 -1.08
CA GLY A 9 -0.90 -12.21 -0.30
C GLY A 9 -0.16 -13.38 0.33
N ASN A 10 0.96 -13.12 0.99
CA ASN A 10 1.67 -14.15 1.74
C ASN A 10 2.56 -13.50 2.84
N PRO A 11 2.29 -13.70 4.14
CA PRO A 11 1.14 -14.42 4.71
C PRO A 11 -0.17 -13.63 4.57
N ILE A 12 -1.31 -14.31 4.39
CA ILE A 12 -2.61 -13.67 4.14
C ILE A 12 -3.71 -14.11 5.10
N LYS A 13 -3.50 -15.18 5.88
CA LYS A 13 -4.55 -15.81 6.70
C LYS A 13 -5.25 -14.89 7.71
N HIS A 14 -4.61 -13.78 8.09
CA HIS A 14 -5.15 -12.83 9.07
C HIS A 14 -5.87 -11.62 8.42
N SER A 15 -6.07 -11.63 7.11
CA SER A 15 -6.75 -10.54 6.42
C SER A 15 -8.20 -10.41 6.87
N LEU A 16 -8.60 -9.18 7.22
CA LEU A 16 -9.98 -8.82 7.56
C LEU A 16 -10.83 -8.48 6.33
N SER A 17 -10.22 -8.43 5.13
CA SER A 17 -10.93 -8.08 3.90
C SER A 17 -12.15 -8.96 3.62
N PRO A 18 -12.13 -10.30 3.82
CA PRO A 18 -13.32 -11.11 3.63
C PRO A 18 -14.49 -10.73 4.55
N ILE A 19 -14.20 -10.40 5.81
CA ILE A 19 -15.23 -9.98 6.77
C ILE A 19 -15.89 -8.69 6.28
N LEU A 20 -15.07 -7.70 5.87
CA LEU A 20 -15.53 -6.40 5.42
C LEU A 20 -16.35 -6.49 4.13
N HIS A 21 -15.83 -7.14 3.09
CA HIS A 21 -16.49 -7.23 1.79
C HIS A 21 -17.76 -8.06 1.84
N ASN A 22 -17.75 -9.21 2.52
CA ASN A 22 -18.96 -10.05 2.66
C ASN A 22 -20.04 -9.35 3.48
N TYR A 23 -19.68 -8.54 4.49
CA TYR A 23 -20.63 -7.69 5.19
C TYR A 23 -21.30 -6.70 4.23
N TRP A 24 -20.56 -6.03 3.35
CA TRP A 24 -21.12 -5.10 2.38
C TRP A 24 -21.94 -5.80 1.33
N PHE A 25 -21.52 -6.95 0.81
CA PHE A 25 -22.31 -7.73 -0.13
C PHE A 25 -23.68 -8.09 0.46
N LYS A 26 -23.71 -8.55 1.71
CA LYS A 26 -24.97 -8.82 2.42
C LYS A 26 -25.80 -7.54 2.62
N LYS A 27 -25.18 -6.46 3.08
CA LYS A 27 -25.86 -5.18 3.37
C LYS A 27 -26.52 -4.57 2.14
N TYR A 28 -25.91 -4.70 0.98
CA TYR A 28 -26.39 -4.13 -0.28
C TYR A 28 -27.07 -5.16 -1.20
N ASN A 29 -27.36 -6.36 -0.71
CA ASN A 29 -27.98 -7.46 -1.47
C ASN A 29 -27.24 -7.78 -2.78
N ILE A 30 -25.92 -7.80 -2.75
CA ILE A 30 -25.08 -8.16 -3.89
C ILE A 30 -24.82 -9.66 -3.82
N ASP A 31 -25.21 -10.43 -4.88
CA ASP A 31 -24.92 -11.86 -5.00
C ASP A 31 -23.44 -12.07 -5.33
N ALA A 32 -22.61 -12.01 -4.30
CA ALA A 32 -21.16 -12.15 -4.39
C ALA A 32 -20.55 -12.77 -3.14
N GLU A 33 -19.39 -13.36 -3.30
CA GLU A 33 -18.55 -13.92 -2.24
C GLU A 33 -17.12 -13.39 -2.35
N TYR A 34 -16.53 -13.09 -1.21
CA TYR A 34 -15.12 -12.65 -1.12
C TYR A 34 -14.34 -13.59 -0.20
N SER A 35 -13.22 -14.12 -0.67
CA SER A 35 -12.42 -15.12 0.04
C SER A 35 -10.93 -14.79 0.08
N ILE A 36 -10.20 -15.47 0.98
CA ILE A 36 -8.73 -15.50 0.94
C ILE A 36 -8.32 -16.52 -0.12
N ILE A 37 -7.39 -16.12 -0.99
CA ILE A 37 -6.79 -16.98 -2.00
C ILE A 37 -5.29 -17.07 -1.68
N ASP A 38 -4.90 -18.15 -1.02
CA ASP A 38 -3.50 -18.39 -0.67
C ASP A 38 -2.75 -18.93 -1.90
N ILE A 39 -1.74 -18.19 -2.36
CA ILE A 39 -0.95 -18.53 -3.55
C ILE A 39 0.54 -18.37 -3.31
N LYS A 40 1.32 -19.07 -4.14
CA LYS A 40 2.76 -18.85 -4.27
C LYS A 40 3.06 -17.90 -5.43
N ASP A 41 4.26 -17.33 -5.45
CA ASP A 41 4.74 -16.46 -6.54
C ASP A 41 4.51 -17.06 -7.94
N SER A 42 4.74 -18.35 -8.10
CA SER A 42 4.59 -19.07 -9.37
C SER A 42 3.16 -19.16 -9.87
N GLN A 43 2.18 -18.84 -9.05
CA GLN A 43 0.74 -18.93 -9.38
C GLN A 43 0.11 -17.59 -9.78
N LEU A 44 0.89 -16.50 -9.88
CA LEU A 44 0.37 -15.20 -10.27
C LEU A 44 -0.27 -15.21 -11.67
N ALA A 45 0.32 -15.92 -12.62
CA ALA A 45 -0.25 -16.07 -13.97
C ALA A 45 -1.60 -16.82 -13.92
N GLU A 46 -1.67 -17.93 -13.16
CA GLU A 46 -2.90 -18.73 -13.00
C GLU A 46 -4.07 -17.89 -12.42
N ILE A 47 -3.78 -17.01 -11.47
CA ILE A 47 -4.81 -16.11 -10.91
C ILE A 47 -5.34 -15.14 -11.97
N ILE A 48 -4.47 -14.60 -12.82
CA ILE A 48 -4.90 -13.72 -13.92
C ILE A 48 -5.74 -14.49 -14.94
N ASP A 49 -5.39 -15.73 -15.24
CA ASP A 49 -6.20 -16.58 -16.15
C ASP A 49 -7.61 -16.83 -15.58
N LYS A 50 -7.76 -17.01 -14.26
CA LYS A 50 -9.07 -17.10 -13.59
C LYS A 50 -9.90 -15.80 -13.68
N ILE A 51 -9.25 -14.65 -13.81
CA ILE A 51 -9.96 -13.39 -14.05
C ILE A 51 -10.38 -13.30 -15.54
N LYS A 52 -9.51 -13.72 -16.46
CA LYS A 52 -9.81 -13.74 -17.90
C LYS A 52 -10.97 -14.66 -18.24
N ASP A 53 -11.04 -15.84 -17.64
CA ASP A 53 -12.13 -16.82 -17.85
C ASP A 53 -13.39 -16.51 -17.03
N LYS A 54 -13.38 -15.44 -16.23
CA LYS A 54 -14.48 -14.97 -15.38
C LYS A 54 -14.90 -15.93 -14.26
N SER A 55 -14.09 -16.95 -13.96
CA SER A 55 -14.26 -17.78 -12.76
C SER A 55 -13.96 -16.98 -11.48
N LEU A 56 -13.22 -15.88 -11.62
CA LEU A 56 -12.94 -14.89 -10.60
C LEU A 56 -13.22 -13.47 -11.17
N CYS A 57 -14.09 -12.69 -10.54
CA CYS A 57 -14.49 -11.38 -11.07
C CYS A 57 -13.46 -10.28 -10.80
N GLY A 58 -12.58 -10.48 -9.82
CA GLY A 58 -11.51 -9.54 -9.47
C GLY A 58 -10.87 -9.90 -8.16
N ILE A 59 -9.71 -9.31 -7.90
CA ILE A 59 -8.94 -9.55 -6.68
C ILE A 59 -8.35 -8.27 -6.10
N ASN A 60 -8.19 -8.26 -4.79
CA ASN A 60 -7.24 -7.36 -4.14
C ASN A 60 -5.89 -8.05 -3.96
N ILE A 61 -4.85 -7.25 -3.91
CA ILE A 61 -3.47 -7.71 -3.78
C ILE A 61 -2.80 -7.01 -2.61
N THR A 62 -2.17 -7.80 -1.73
CA THR A 62 -1.34 -7.27 -0.66
C THR A 62 0.09 -7.83 -0.73
N LEU A 63 0.88 -7.59 0.32
CA LEU A 63 2.26 -8.06 0.44
C LEU A 63 2.36 -9.58 0.14
N PRO A 64 3.35 -10.04 -0.64
CA PRO A 64 4.43 -9.31 -1.31
C PRO A 64 4.12 -9.02 -2.80
N TYR A 65 2.88 -9.14 -3.25
CA TYR A 65 2.53 -9.26 -4.66
C TYR A 65 2.19 -7.93 -5.37
N LYS A 66 2.02 -6.81 -4.65
CA LYS A 66 1.61 -5.52 -5.23
C LYS A 66 2.47 -5.03 -6.41
N GLN A 67 3.78 -5.28 -6.37
CA GLN A 67 4.69 -4.94 -7.48
C GLN A 67 4.89 -6.11 -8.45
N LYS A 68 4.83 -7.35 -7.93
CA LYS A 68 5.05 -8.55 -8.73
C LYS A 68 3.92 -8.83 -9.72
N ILE A 69 2.71 -8.35 -9.45
CA ILE A 69 1.55 -8.53 -10.33
C ILE A 69 1.58 -7.59 -11.54
N VAL A 70 2.32 -6.48 -11.48
CA VAL A 70 2.37 -5.46 -12.53
C VAL A 70 2.65 -6.02 -13.93
N PRO A 71 3.58 -6.97 -14.14
CA PRO A 71 3.83 -7.54 -15.45
C PRO A 71 2.70 -8.41 -16.03
N TYR A 72 1.70 -8.75 -15.23
CA TYR A 72 0.61 -9.66 -15.60
C TYR A 72 -0.69 -8.93 -15.96
N VAL A 73 -0.75 -7.61 -15.78
CA VAL A 73 -1.90 -6.79 -16.16
C VAL A 73 -1.67 -6.12 -17.51
N ASP A 74 -2.74 -5.91 -18.26
CA ASP A 74 -2.65 -5.31 -19.61
C ASP A 74 -2.51 -3.79 -19.52
N VAL A 75 -3.23 -3.16 -18.57
CA VAL A 75 -3.25 -1.71 -18.40
C VAL A 75 -3.18 -1.34 -16.92
N LEU A 76 -2.32 -0.37 -16.62
CA LEU A 76 -2.28 0.27 -15.30
C LEU A 76 -3.09 1.56 -15.35
N VAL A 77 -4.02 1.72 -14.40
CA VAL A 77 -4.87 2.92 -14.32
C VAL A 77 -4.63 3.68 -13.03
N ASN A 78 -5.05 4.96 -13.03
CA ASN A 78 -4.96 5.84 -11.88
C ASN A 78 -3.52 5.94 -11.33
N ASP A 79 -3.38 5.71 -10.02
CA ASP A 79 -2.09 5.83 -9.34
C ASP A 79 -1.21 4.58 -9.46
N ALA A 80 -1.71 3.49 -10.06
CA ALA A 80 -0.93 2.27 -10.28
C ALA A 80 0.25 2.51 -11.22
N GLU A 81 0.07 3.31 -12.28
CA GLU A 81 1.16 3.67 -13.20
C GLU A 81 2.28 4.43 -12.49
N LYS A 82 1.91 5.47 -11.71
CA LYS A 82 2.87 6.30 -10.99
C LYS A 82 3.58 5.55 -9.87
N THR A 83 2.88 4.64 -9.19
CA THR A 83 3.45 3.87 -8.09
C THR A 83 4.18 2.61 -8.54
N SER A 84 3.84 2.05 -9.73
CA SER A 84 4.17 0.69 -10.16
C SER A 84 3.83 -0.32 -9.06
N SER A 85 2.65 -0.13 -8.46
CA SER A 85 2.11 -0.95 -7.39
C SER A 85 0.61 -1.08 -7.60
N VAL A 86 0.14 -2.31 -7.63
CA VAL A 86 -1.26 -2.67 -7.88
C VAL A 86 -1.82 -3.36 -6.65
N ASN A 87 -2.97 -2.90 -6.16
CA ASN A 87 -3.68 -3.54 -5.08
C ASN A 87 -5.07 -4.05 -5.47
N THR A 88 -5.48 -3.80 -6.72
CA THR A 88 -6.78 -4.25 -7.26
C THR A 88 -6.59 -4.64 -8.72
N VAL A 89 -7.08 -5.83 -9.10
CA VAL A 89 -7.09 -6.32 -10.49
C VAL A 89 -8.49 -6.82 -10.84
N TYR A 90 -8.96 -6.45 -12.01
CA TYR A 90 -10.25 -6.86 -12.55
C TYR A 90 -10.23 -6.88 -14.09
N LEU A 91 -11.25 -7.49 -14.68
CA LEU A 91 -11.50 -7.48 -16.12
C LEU A 91 -12.51 -6.38 -16.44
N ASP A 92 -12.19 -5.50 -17.41
CA ASP A 92 -13.14 -4.51 -17.89
C ASP A 92 -14.13 -5.08 -18.94
N ASP A 93 -15.04 -4.25 -19.42
CA ASP A 93 -16.04 -4.64 -20.43
C ASP A 93 -15.43 -4.97 -21.80
N GLN A 94 -14.17 -4.57 -22.04
CA GLN A 94 -13.42 -4.86 -23.27
C GLN A 94 -12.55 -6.11 -23.16
N ASN A 95 -12.69 -6.86 -22.06
CA ASN A 95 -11.86 -8.01 -21.68
C ASN A 95 -10.37 -7.66 -21.52
N THR A 96 -10.07 -6.47 -21.03
CA THR A 96 -8.72 -6.01 -20.69
C THR A 96 -8.48 -6.22 -19.18
N ILE A 97 -7.35 -6.77 -18.80
CA ILE A 97 -6.95 -6.91 -17.39
C ILE A 97 -6.44 -5.57 -16.89
N ILE A 98 -7.18 -4.98 -15.98
CA ILE A 98 -6.88 -3.68 -15.40
C ILE A 98 -6.18 -3.88 -14.04
N GLY A 99 -5.04 -3.18 -13.86
CA GLY A 99 -4.37 -3.05 -12.58
C GLY A 99 -4.54 -1.65 -12.01
N GLU A 100 -5.06 -1.55 -10.79
CA GLU A 100 -5.36 -0.29 -10.13
C GLU A 100 -4.69 -0.20 -8.76
N ASN A 101 -4.45 1.05 -8.29
CA ASN A 101 -3.96 1.34 -6.95
C ASN A 101 -4.93 2.27 -6.23
N THR A 102 -5.64 1.73 -5.25
CA THR A 102 -6.56 2.46 -4.39
C THR A 102 -5.93 2.89 -3.06
N ASP A 103 -4.70 2.44 -2.74
CA ASP A 103 -4.01 2.79 -1.49
C ASP A 103 -3.76 4.30 -1.40
N VAL A 104 -3.38 4.94 -2.53
CA VAL A 104 -3.09 6.37 -2.57
C VAL A 104 -4.31 7.20 -2.16
N PHE A 105 -5.46 6.90 -2.77
CA PHE A 105 -6.73 7.53 -2.41
C PHE A 105 -7.12 7.23 -0.96
N GLY A 106 -6.99 5.98 -0.53
CA GLY A 106 -7.32 5.55 0.83
C GLY A 106 -6.53 6.33 1.90
N LEU A 107 -5.21 6.46 1.70
CA LEU A 107 -4.35 7.22 2.60
C LEU A 107 -4.70 8.71 2.63
N GLN A 108 -4.97 9.31 1.47
CA GLN A 108 -5.39 10.71 1.41
C GLN A 108 -6.73 10.92 2.12
N ALA A 109 -7.72 10.09 1.83
CA ALA A 109 -9.06 10.24 2.38
C ALA A 109 -9.14 9.97 3.89
N ALA A 110 -8.35 9.00 4.38
CA ALA A 110 -8.40 8.61 5.79
C ALA A 110 -7.56 9.52 6.70
N TYR A 111 -6.40 10.00 6.23
CA TYR A 111 -5.40 10.59 7.12
C TYR A 111 -4.88 11.96 6.68
N LEU A 112 -4.81 12.24 5.40
CA LEU A 112 -4.05 13.40 4.91
C LEU A 112 -4.92 14.59 4.49
N LYS A 113 -6.21 14.42 4.24
CA LYS A 113 -7.11 15.50 3.79
C LYS A 113 -7.28 16.62 4.83
N GLU A 114 -7.07 16.31 6.11
CA GLU A 114 -7.23 17.25 7.23
C GLU A 114 -5.89 17.74 7.79
N VAL A 115 -4.78 17.48 7.07
CA VAL A 115 -3.48 17.99 7.48
C VAL A 115 -3.34 19.46 7.09
N ASP A 116 -3.51 20.33 8.07
CA ASP A 116 -3.34 21.77 7.89
C ASP A 116 -1.90 22.12 7.50
N ASN A 117 -1.77 23.08 6.57
CA ASN A 117 -0.47 23.61 6.13
C ASN A 117 0.51 22.51 5.70
N ALA A 118 0.04 21.51 4.96
CA ALA A 118 0.81 20.34 4.54
C ALA A 118 2.16 20.71 3.87
N GLN A 119 2.22 21.81 3.11
CA GLN A 119 3.42 22.28 2.44
C GLN A 119 4.57 22.63 3.41
N ASN A 120 4.26 22.98 4.66
CA ASN A 120 5.23 23.35 5.70
C ASN A 120 5.60 22.15 6.61
N LYS A 121 4.92 21.01 6.46
CA LYS A 121 5.16 19.82 7.27
C LYS A 121 6.30 18.98 6.71
N LYS A 122 7.02 18.33 7.63
CA LYS A 122 8.05 17.34 7.31
C LYS A 122 7.49 15.95 7.56
N ALA A 123 7.50 15.12 6.52
CA ALA A 123 7.05 13.74 6.62
C ALA A 123 8.22 12.75 6.54
N LEU A 124 8.15 11.69 7.36
CA LEU A 124 9.06 10.57 7.34
C LEU A 124 8.30 9.30 6.98
N VAL A 125 8.75 8.61 5.95
CA VAL A 125 8.29 7.27 5.57
C VAL A 125 9.32 6.27 6.06
N ILE A 126 8.91 5.38 6.96
CA ILE A 126 9.75 4.30 7.47
C ILE A 126 9.40 3.03 6.68
N GLY A 127 10.34 2.53 5.89
CA GLY A 127 10.15 1.39 4.99
C GLY A 127 10.14 1.76 3.52
N ALA A 128 10.64 0.86 2.68
CA ALA A 128 10.68 0.98 1.22
C ALA A 128 10.14 -0.32 0.56
N GLY A 129 8.98 -0.77 1.06
CA GLY A 129 8.27 -1.96 0.59
C GLY A 129 7.21 -1.66 -0.48
N GLY A 130 6.30 -2.60 -0.70
CA GLY A 130 5.27 -2.53 -1.74
C GLY A 130 4.25 -1.41 -1.56
N VAL A 131 3.99 -0.95 -0.34
CA VAL A 131 3.07 0.16 -0.05
C VAL A 131 3.76 1.52 -0.12
N SER A 132 5.07 1.58 0.07
CA SER A 132 5.81 2.84 0.19
C SER A 132 5.67 3.78 -1.03
N PRO A 133 5.60 3.30 -2.28
CA PRO A 133 5.28 4.16 -3.42
C PRO A 133 3.93 4.87 -3.29
N SER A 134 2.91 4.17 -2.79
CA SER A 134 1.57 4.74 -2.56
C SER A 134 1.58 5.77 -1.44
N VAL A 135 2.32 5.50 -0.36
CA VAL A 135 2.52 6.44 0.76
C VAL A 135 3.19 7.72 0.27
N ILE A 136 4.30 7.62 -0.46
CA ILE A 136 5.03 8.79 -0.98
C ILE A 136 4.12 9.60 -1.92
N LEU A 137 3.43 8.94 -2.84
CA LEU A 137 2.55 9.64 -3.79
C LEU A 137 1.37 10.31 -3.09
N SER A 138 0.78 9.67 -2.07
CA SER A 138 -0.32 10.26 -1.30
C SER A 138 0.13 11.53 -0.57
N LEU A 139 1.31 11.53 0.05
CA LEU A 139 1.90 12.71 0.68
C LEU A 139 2.12 13.84 -0.32
N GLN A 140 2.70 13.54 -1.49
CA GLN A 140 2.94 14.53 -2.55
C GLN A 140 1.63 15.13 -3.08
N LYS A 141 0.61 14.31 -3.32
CA LYS A 141 -0.71 14.76 -3.76
C LYS A 141 -1.44 15.59 -2.70
N SER A 142 -1.13 15.38 -1.43
CA SER A 142 -1.65 16.18 -0.31
C SER A 142 -0.85 17.47 -0.06
N GLY A 143 0.09 17.80 -0.96
CA GLY A 143 0.83 19.07 -0.91
C GLY A 143 2.12 19.04 -0.09
N LEU A 144 2.53 17.89 0.47
CA LEU A 144 3.80 17.79 1.18
C LEU A 144 4.97 17.80 0.20
N THR A 145 5.93 18.68 0.46
CA THR A 145 7.14 18.83 -0.38
C THR A 145 8.40 18.34 0.31
N ASN A 146 8.39 18.25 1.64
CA ASN A 146 9.51 17.80 2.46
C ASN A 146 9.27 16.39 2.97
N ILE A 147 9.58 15.40 2.12
CA ILE A 147 9.37 13.98 2.40
C ILE A 147 10.73 13.29 2.50
N SER A 148 10.95 12.60 3.59
CA SER A 148 12.11 11.75 3.82
C SER A 148 11.70 10.29 3.89
N ILE A 149 12.61 9.41 3.49
CA ILE A 149 12.44 7.95 3.57
C ILE A 149 13.65 7.31 4.23
N THR A 150 13.41 6.27 5.00
CA THR A 150 14.44 5.41 5.56
C THR A 150 14.07 3.94 5.42
N ASN A 151 15.06 3.08 5.26
CA ASN A 151 14.88 1.62 5.22
C ASN A 151 16.17 0.91 5.62
N ARG A 152 16.05 -0.28 6.22
CA ARG A 152 17.22 -1.13 6.57
C ARG A 152 18.10 -1.48 5.36
N THR A 153 17.51 -1.55 4.16
CA THR A 153 18.21 -1.79 2.88
C THR A 153 18.24 -0.48 2.09
N PRO A 154 19.36 0.27 2.08
CA PRO A 154 19.43 1.62 1.49
C PRO A 154 19.13 1.67 -0.01
N GLU A 155 19.47 0.60 -0.75
CA GLU A 155 19.27 0.50 -2.20
C GLU A 155 17.80 0.66 -2.60
N LYS A 156 16.88 0.20 -1.74
CA LYS A 156 15.43 0.36 -1.96
C LYS A 156 15.02 1.84 -1.86
N CYS A 157 15.62 2.61 -0.93
CA CYS A 157 15.37 4.04 -0.84
C CYS A 157 15.92 4.79 -2.07
N ILE A 158 17.12 4.40 -2.54
CA ILE A 158 17.73 4.97 -3.75
C ILE A 158 16.85 4.71 -4.97
N PHE A 159 16.29 3.50 -5.11
CA PHE A 159 15.36 3.17 -6.18
C PHE A 159 14.12 4.07 -6.15
N LEU A 160 13.50 4.24 -4.98
CA LEU A 160 12.33 5.11 -4.82
C LEU A 160 12.68 6.59 -5.07
N LYS A 161 13.86 7.06 -4.66
CA LYS A 161 14.31 8.43 -4.94
C LYS A 161 14.47 8.71 -6.43
N LYS A 162 14.87 7.73 -7.25
CA LYS A 162 14.92 7.89 -8.71
C LYS A 162 13.53 8.07 -9.30
N LYS A 163 12.53 7.41 -8.73
CA LYS A 163 11.15 7.47 -9.18
C LYS A 163 10.40 8.71 -8.70
N PHE A 164 10.57 9.05 -7.43
CA PHE A 164 9.92 10.19 -6.78
C PHE A 164 10.91 11.34 -6.59
N LYS A 165 10.79 12.38 -7.41
CA LYS A 165 11.60 13.59 -7.27
C LYS A 165 11.35 14.25 -5.91
N LYS A 166 12.36 14.92 -5.36
CA LYS A 166 12.32 15.63 -4.06
C LYS A 166 12.14 14.72 -2.84
N LEU A 167 12.49 13.43 -2.94
CA LEU A 167 12.52 12.51 -1.82
C LEU A 167 13.92 12.56 -1.17
N ASN A 168 14.00 12.81 0.14
CA ASN A 168 15.22 12.76 0.91
C ASN A 168 15.44 11.37 1.49
N ILE A 169 16.68 10.93 1.63
CA ILE A 169 17.02 9.64 2.26
C ILE A 169 17.69 9.92 3.60
N ILE A 170 17.20 9.24 4.64
CA ILE A 170 17.83 9.20 5.95
C ILE A 170 18.40 7.80 6.13
N GLU A 171 19.65 7.72 6.61
CA GLU A 171 20.24 6.44 6.95
C GLU A 171 19.49 5.79 8.11
N TRP A 172 19.25 4.47 8.04
CA TRP A 172 18.51 3.74 9.07
C TRP A 172 19.07 3.96 10.48
N LYS A 173 20.40 3.99 10.63
CA LYS A 173 21.06 4.23 11.93
C LYS A 173 20.77 5.61 12.54
N MET A 174 20.37 6.59 11.70
CA MET A 174 20.04 7.93 12.15
C MET A 174 18.57 8.09 12.52
N LEU A 175 17.74 7.06 12.27
CA LEU A 175 16.28 7.12 12.48
C LEU A 175 15.92 7.58 13.89
N LYS A 176 16.52 6.97 14.91
CA LYS A 176 16.26 7.28 16.32
C LYS A 176 16.52 8.75 16.68
N THR A 177 17.55 9.36 16.10
CA THR A 177 17.92 10.76 16.40
C THR A 177 17.15 11.76 15.54
N GLU A 178 16.80 11.38 14.29
CA GLU A 178 16.16 12.27 13.33
C GLU A 178 14.63 12.28 13.45
N ILE A 179 14.02 11.25 14.03
CA ILE A 179 12.57 11.06 14.07
C ILE A 179 11.84 12.26 14.72
N LYS A 180 12.43 12.88 15.71
CA LYS A 180 11.89 14.06 16.41
C LYS A 180 11.75 15.30 15.53
N ASN A 181 12.40 15.33 14.36
CA ASN A 181 12.39 16.46 13.45
C ASN A 181 11.18 16.47 12.51
N PHE A 182 10.36 15.41 12.54
CA PHE A 182 9.21 15.23 11.65
C PHE A 182 7.90 15.60 12.32
N ASP A 183 6.93 15.98 11.50
CA ASP A 183 5.57 16.33 11.91
C ASP A 183 4.59 15.18 11.60
N ILE A 184 4.94 14.36 10.59
CA ILE A 184 4.15 13.21 10.15
C ILE A 184 5.11 12.03 10.00
N ILE A 185 4.78 10.90 10.60
CA ILE A 185 5.54 9.65 10.49
C ILE A 185 4.60 8.57 9.99
N LEU A 186 5.01 7.89 8.91
CA LEU A 186 4.25 6.77 8.35
C LEU A 186 5.10 5.49 8.43
N ASN A 187 4.60 4.51 9.17
CA ASN A 187 5.19 3.17 9.17
C ASN A 187 4.68 2.39 7.96
N ALA A 188 5.56 2.15 7.00
CA ALA A 188 5.33 1.34 5.81
C ALA A 188 6.15 0.04 5.83
N THR A 189 6.48 -0.45 7.04
CA THR A 189 7.17 -1.71 7.28
C THR A 189 6.21 -2.76 7.83
N SER A 190 6.68 -3.98 7.98
CA SER A 190 5.98 -5.03 8.72
C SER A 190 6.27 -5.02 10.24
N LEU A 191 7.03 -4.05 10.74
CA LEU A 191 7.30 -3.92 12.18
C LEU A 191 6.00 -3.58 12.91
N GLY A 192 5.73 -4.26 13.99
CA GLY A 192 4.48 -4.16 14.75
C GLY A 192 3.36 -5.10 14.30
N LEU A 193 3.47 -5.79 13.14
CA LEU A 193 2.47 -6.76 12.68
C LEU A 193 2.52 -8.11 13.39
N LYS A 194 3.65 -8.46 13.99
CA LYS A 194 3.84 -9.74 14.69
C LYS A 194 4.43 -9.50 16.07
N ASN A 195 4.00 -10.28 17.03
CA ASN A 195 4.58 -10.27 18.37
C ASN A 195 6.09 -10.48 18.32
N GLY A 196 6.87 -9.51 18.77
CA GLY A 196 8.32 -9.57 18.89
C GLY A 196 9.12 -8.92 17.75
N GLU A 197 8.48 -8.45 16.69
CA GLU A 197 9.13 -7.60 15.67
C GLU A 197 8.67 -6.16 15.85
N ASP A 198 9.40 -5.39 16.63
CA ASP A 198 9.10 -3.98 16.89
C ASP A 198 10.33 -3.10 16.61
N PHE A 199 10.15 -1.79 16.72
CA PHE A 199 11.28 -0.88 16.70
C PHE A 199 12.10 -1.05 17.98
N ASP A 200 13.43 -0.99 17.86
CA ASP A 200 14.39 -1.08 18.97
C ASP A 200 14.54 0.22 19.76
N PHE A 201 13.59 1.15 19.61
CA PHE A 201 13.56 2.44 20.29
C PHE A 201 12.12 2.96 20.43
N ASP A 202 11.91 3.78 21.45
CA ASP A 202 10.66 4.47 21.67
C ASP A 202 10.52 5.69 20.74
N PHE A 203 9.30 5.93 20.26
CA PHE A 203 8.96 7.13 19.49
C PHE A 203 8.78 8.34 20.42
N GLU A 204 9.76 8.60 21.28
CA GLU A 204 9.74 9.80 22.11
C GLU A 204 9.88 11.05 21.26
N THR A 205 8.79 11.74 21.05
CA THR A 205 8.80 13.06 20.42
C THR A 205 8.17 14.07 21.36
N ASN A 206 8.82 15.20 21.55
CA ASN A 206 8.28 16.31 22.34
C ASN A 206 7.26 17.16 21.56
N LYS A 207 6.79 16.69 20.40
CA LYS A 207 5.81 17.39 19.55
C LYS A 207 4.41 17.00 19.94
N SER A 208 3.64 17.93 20.47
CA SER A 208 2.22 17.76 20.83
C SER A 208 1.31 17.47 19.63
N ASN A 209 1.77 17.77 18.40
CA ASN A 209 0.99 17.65 17.17
C ASN A 209 1.60 16.65 16.17
N LEU A 210 2.30 15.62 16.66
CA LEU A 210 2.80 14.55 15.80
C LEU A 210 1.64 13.72 15.26
N ILE A 211 1.63 13.49 13.95
CA ILE A 211 0.74 12.54 13.29
C ILE A 211 1.52 11.26 13.04
N TYR A 212 1.09 10.16 13.65
CA TYR A 212 1.63 8.83 13.38
C TYR A 212 0.59 7.98 12.65
N ILE A 213 0.99 7.38 11.52
CA ILE A 213 0.14 6.55 10.68
C ILE A 213 0.83 5.19 10.50
N ASP A 214 0.12 4.12 10.82
CA ASP A 214 0.54 2.74 10.56
C ASP A 214 -0.23 2.19 9.36
N THR A 215 0.46 1.55 8.37
CA THR A 215 -0.15 1.17 7.08
C THR A 215 -0.10 -0.33 6.81
#